data_e1235b27e048aa935263e96d1b046c8d
#
_entry.id   e1235b27e048aa935263e96d1b046c8d
#
_cell.length_a   1.000
_cell.length_b   1.000
_cell.length_c   1.000
_cell.angle_alpha   90.00
_cell.angle_beta   90.00
_cell.angle_gamma   90.00
#
_symmetry.space_group_name_H-M   'P 1'
#
loop_
_entity.id
_entity.type
_entity.pdbx_description
1 polymer ?
#
loop_
_entity_poly.entity_id
_entity_poly.type
_entity_poly.pdbx_seq_one_letter_code
_entity_poly.pdbx_strand_id
1 'polypeptide(L)' 'MFKKLVKAIAAIQNENDRDECYWQIDHAFEEERISFEDHELLYGLAGMVEVA' A
#
# COMPACT_ATOMS: atom_id res chain seq x y z
N MET A 1 -10.16 1.36 -6.18
CA MET A 1 -8.73 1.00 -6.01
C MET A 1 -8.20 1.23 -4.60
N PHE A 2 -8.55 2.34 -3.99
CA PHE A 2 -8.10 2.65 -2.62
C PHE A 2 -8.45 1.54 -1.62
N LYS A 3 -9.68 1.08 -1.62
CA LYS A 3 -10.12 0.04 -0.69
C LYS A 3 -9.36 -1.28 -0.88
N LYS A 4 -9.04 -1.61 -2.12
CA LYS A 4 -8.26 -2.83 -2.40
C LYS A 4 -6.87 -2.73 -1.83
N LEU A 5 -6.27 -1.55 -1.91
CA LEU A 5 -4.93 -1.33 -1.37
C LEU A 5 -4.95 -1.37 0.16
N VAL A 6 -5.99 -0.81 0.79
CA VAL A 6 -6.14 -0.91 2.25
C VAL A 6 -6.24 -2.37 2.68
N LYS A 7 -7.00 -3.18 1.95
CA LYS A 7 -7.12 -4.61 2.25
C LYS A 7 -5.80 -5.33 2.08
N ALA A 8 -5.03 -4.97 1.06
CA ALA A 8 -3.70 -5.56 0.84
C ALA A 8 -2.78 -5.22 2.00
N ILE A 9 -2.82 -3.98 2.48
CA ILE A 9 -2.03 -3.55 3.62
C ILE A 9 -2.42 -4.33 4.88
N ALA A 10 -3.71 -4.53 5.10
CA ALA A 10 -4.20 -5.28 6.26
C ALA A 10 -3.78 -6.75 6.20
N ALA A 11 -3.43 -7.26 5.04
CA ALA A 11 -3.00 -8.64 4.86
C ALA A 11 -1.49 -8.83 4.96
N ILE A 12 -0.73 -7.77 5.20
CA ILE A 12 0.73 -7.86 5.33
C ILE A 12 1.09 -8.74 6.53
N GLN A 13 1.88 -9.77 6.30
CA GLN A 13 2.34 -10.69 7.34
C GLN A 13 3.85 -10.71 7.47
N ASN A 14 4.56 -10.20 6.47
CA ASN A 14 6.03 -10.18 6.45
C ASN A 14 6.50 -9.02 5.58
N GLU A 15 7.81 -8.77 5.56
CA GLU A 15 8.35 -7.65 4.79
C GLU A 15 8.20 -7.83 3.29
N ASN A 16 8.19 -9.05 2.81
CA ASN A 16 7.99 -9.33 1.40
C ASN A 16 6.59 -8.87 0.96
N ASP A 17 5.58 -9.14 1.80
CA ASP A 17 4.22 -8.67 1.55
C ASP A 17 4.16 -7.13 1.54
N ARG A 18 4.91 -6.49 2.44
CA ARG A 18 4.97 -5.03 2.49
C ARG A 18 5.56 -4.47 1.21
N ASP A 19 6.66 -5.03 0.72
CA ASP A 19 7.29 -4.57 -0.52
C ASP A 19 6.33 -4.70 -1.68
N GLU A 20 5.58 -5.78 -1.74
CA GLU A 20 4.57 -5.96 -2.79
C GLU A 20 3.47 -4.91 -2.69
N CYS A 21 3.05 -4.55 -1.48
CA CYS A 21 2.08 -3.49 -1.29
C CYS A 21 2.61 -2.15 -1.79
N TYR A 22 3.86 -1.83 -1.50
CA TYR A 22 4.47 -0.60 -2.00
C TYR A 22 4.46 -0.58 -3.52
N TRP A 23 4.81 -1.70 -4.14
CA TRP A 23 4.79 -1.79 -5.59
C TRP A 23 3.39 -1.53 -6.15
N GLN A 24 2.38 -2.14 -5.54
CA GLN A 24 1.00 -1.95 -5.97
C GLN A 24 0.53 -0.50 -5.80
N ILE A 25 0.91 0.13 -4.70
CA ILE A 25 0.56 1.52 -4.43
C ILE A 25 1.21 2.43 -5.47
N ASP A 26 2.49 2.24 -5.75
CA ASP A 26 3.18 3.03 -6.78
C ASP A 26 2.57 2.84 -8.14
N HIS A 27 2.24 1.60 -8.49
CA HIS A 27 1.66 1.29 -9.78
C HIS A 27 0.29 1.96 -9.94
N ALA A 28 -0.54 1.90 -8.89
CA ALA A 28 -1.84 2.56 -8.92
C ALA A 28 -1.71 4.07 -9.07
N PHE A 29 -0.71 4.65 -8.44
CA PHE A 29 -0.45 6.09 -8.55
C PHE A 29 -0.01 6.44 -9.98
N GLU A 30 0.88 5.66 -10.57
CA GLU A 30 1.34 5.88 -11.94
C GLU A 30 0.20 5.78 -12.94
N GLU A 31 -0.77 4.91 -12.67
CA GLU A 31 -1.94 4.75 -13.52
C GLU A 31 -3.05 5.75 -13.21
N GLU A 32 -2.78 6.70 -12.32
CA GLU A 32 -3.73 7.73 -11.92
C GLU A 32 -5.01 7.17 -11.29
N ARG A 33 -4.94 6.01 -10.66
CA ARG A 33 -6.08 5.38 -9.99
C ARG A 33 -6.26 5.88 -8.57
N ILE A 34 -5.22 6.47 -8.01
CA ILE A 34 -5.26 7.10 -6.68
C ILE A 34 -4.57 8.45 -6.78
N SER A 35 -4.92 9.35 -5.85
CA SER A 35 -4.33 10.68 -5.80
C SER A 35 -2.97 10.63 -5.09
N PHE A 36 -2.22 11.74 -5.16
CA PHE A 36 -0.97 11.88 -4.43
C PHE A 36 -1.19 11.73 -2.92
N GLU A 37 -2.27 12.30 -2.41
CA GLU A 37 -2.62 12.20 -0.98
C GLU A 37 -2.88 10.76 -0.59
N ASP A 38 -3.62 10.02 -1.43
CA ASP A 38 -3.88 8.61 -1.20
C ASP A 38 -2.59 7.81 -1.21
N HIS A 39 -1.70 8.10 -2.16
CA HIS A 39 -0.41 7.45 -2.27
C HIS A 39 0.40 7.61 -0.97
N GLU A 40 0.50 8.83 -0.46
CA GLU A 40 1.23 9.08 0.77
C GLU A 40 0.58 8.41 1.98
N LEU A 41 -0.75 8.48 2.07
CA LEU A 41 -1.48 7.85 3.17
C LEU A 41 -1.25 6.34 3.18
N LEU A 42 -1.37 5.71 2.02
CA LEU A 42 -1.20 4.26 1.91
C LEU A 42 0.22 3.82 2.24
N TYR A 43 1.23 4.59 1.80
CA TYR A 43 2.62 4.31 2.16
C TYR A 43 2.82 4.37 3.67
N GLY A 44 2.24 5.40 4.31
CA GLY A 44 2.33 5.52 5.76
C GLY A 44 1.69 4.35 6.48
N LEU A 45 0.51 3.94 6.02
CA LEU A 45 -0.20 2.81 6.62
C LEU A 45 0.59 1.50 6.47
N ALA A 46 1.12 1.25 5.28
CA ALA A 46 1.91 0.04 5.04
C ALA A 46 3.16 0.00 5.91
N GLY A 47 3.80 1.16 6.10
CA GLY A 47 4.99 1.27 6.93
C GLY A 47 4.70 1.07 8.41
N MET A 48 3.45 1.28 8.85
CA MET A 48 3.06 1.14 10.25
C MET A 48 2.67 -0.29 10.62
N VAL A 49 2.49 -1.17 9.64
CA VAL A 49 2.15 -2.56 9.93
C VAL A 49 3.33 -3.26 10.58
N GLU A 50 3.09 -3.85 11.75
CA GLU A 50 4.13 -4.62 12.42
C GLU A 50 4.21 -6.01 11.80
N VAL A 51 5.43 -6.44 11.49
CA VAL A 51 5.69 -7.79 10.99
C VAL A 51 6.58 -8.52 11.97
N ALA A 52 6.31 -9.81 12.11
CA ALA A 52 7.06 -10.64 13.05
C ALA A 52 8.45 -10.98 12.51
#